data_3402dcc8026532cba1db50e48f3c0041
#
_entry.id   3402dcc8026532cba1db50e48f3c0041
#
_cell.length_a   1.000
_cell.length_b   1.000
_cell.length_c   1.000
_cell.angle_alpha   90.00
_cell.angle_beta   90.00
_cell.angle_gamma   90.00
#
_symmetry.space_group_name_H-M   'P 1'
#
loop_
_entity.id
_entity.type
_entity.pdbx_description
1 polymer ?
#
loop_
_entity_poly.entity_id
_entity_poly.type
_entity_poly.pdbx_seq_one_letter_code
_entity_poly.pdbx_strand_id
1 'polypeptide(L)'
;MPDMKLVVIYPRPKDVDAFEKVYQDEHVPLAVAKLGGKTKMVATKILGSPQGTAPFYRIAEVYFPSIHALEACAASEGGKEALAHAVKISAGGAPIFLVAEEETFTFTKTVNA
;
A
#
# COMPACT_ATOMS: atom_id res chain seq x y z
N MET A 1 -16.06 -2.30 -13.96
CA MET A 1 -14.95 -3.25 -13.83
C MET A 1 -14.34 -3.13 -12.45
N PRO A 2 -14.06 -4.24 -11.77
CA PRO A 2 -13.36 -4.16 -10.49
C PRO A 2 -11.94 -3.65 -10.70
N ASP A 3 -11.47 -2.90 -9.74
CA ASP A 3 -10.09 -2.40 -9.77
C ASP A 3 -9.14 -3.49 -9.27
N MET A 4 -8.01 -3.62 -9.95
CA MET A 4 -6.94 -4.51 -9.52
C MET A 4 -5.93 -3.70 -8.73
N LYS A 5 -5.43 -4.26 -7.64
CA LYS A 5 -4.47 -3.54 -6.82
C LYS A 5 -3.44 -4.44 -6.16
N LEU A 6 -2.26 -3.86 -5.97
CA LEU A 6 -1.23 -4.44 -5.14
C LEU A 6 -1.38 -3.82 -3.75
N VAL A 7 -1.47 -4.67 -2.74
CA VAL A 7 -1.60 -4.22 -1.35
C VAL A 7 -0.32 -4.58 -0.60
N VAL A 8 0.23 -3.62 0.11
CA VAL A 8 1.42 -3.83 0.95
C VAL A 8 1.06 -3.44 2.38
N ILE A 9 1.20 -4.39 3.30
CA ILE A 9 0.86 -4.15 4.70
C ILE A 9 2.14 -4.23 5.52
N TYR A 10 2.45 -3.14 6.24
CA TYR A 10 3.65 -3.05 7.06
C TYR A 10 3.33 -3.35 8.52
N PRO A 11 4.02 -4.32 9.14
CA PRO A 11 3.89 -4.55 10.57
C PRO A 11 4.28 -3.30 11.36
N ARG A 12 3.72 -3.16 12.55
CA ARG A 12 4.00 -1.99 13.38
C ARG A 12 5.48 -1.95 13.77
N PRO A 13 6.20 -0.88 13.42
CA PRO A 13 7.61 -0.74 13.81
C PRO A 13 7.73 -0.34 15.28
N LYS A 14 8.88 -0.62 15.88
CA LYS A 14 9.16 -0.21 17.25
C LYS A 14 9.30 1.31 17.33
N ASP A 15 9.99 1.90 16.34
CA ASP A 15 10.17 3.35 16.24
C ASP A 15 9.29 3.86 15.09
N VAL A 16 8.07 4.27 15.43
CA VAL A 16 7.09 4.74 14.46
C VAL A 16 7.58 6.00 13.74
N ASP A 17 8.19 6.93 14.47
CA ASP A 17 8.63 8.19 13.88
C ASP A 17 9.76 7.96 12.86
N ALA A 18 10.70 7.09 13.17
CA ALA A 18 11.78 6.75 12.24
C ALA A 18 11.24 6.07 10.98
N PHE A 19 10.29 5.15 11.15
CA PHE A 19 9.65 4.48 10.01
C PHE A 19 8.89 5.49 9.14
N GLU A 20 8.10 6.38 9.76
CA GLU A 20 7.34 7.38 9.02
C GLU A 20 8.24 8.27 8.18
N LYS A 21 9.37 8.68 8.76
CA LYS A 21 10.31 9.54 8.05
C LYS A 21 10.85 8.87 6.79
N VAL A 22 11.30 7.64 6.90
CA VAL A 22 11.81 6.87 5.76
C VAL A 22 10.70 6.60 4.76
N TYR A 23 9.51 6.24 5.24
CA TYR A 23 8.37 5.94 4.39
C TYR A 23 7.99 7.16 3.54
N GLN A 24 7.83 8.33 4.17
CA GLN A 24 7.41 9.55 3.49
C GLN A 24 8.51 10.16 2.64
N ASP A 25 9.75 10.20 3.16
CA ASP A 25 10.84 10.91 2.50
C ASP A 25 11.51 10.09 1.39
N GLU A 26 11.53 8.77 1.52
CA GLU A 26 12.26 7.91 0.60
C GLU A 26 11.37 6.93 -0.17
N HIS A 27 10.51 6.19 0.54
CA HIS A 27 9.75 5.12 -0.11
C HIS A 27 8.63 5.64 -1.01
N VAL A 28 7.82 6.57 -0.54
CA VAL A 28 6.69 7.09 -1.33
C VAL A 28 7.19 7.74 -2.63
N PRO A 29 8.21 8.62 -2.60
CA PRO A 29 8.74 9.17 -3.84
C PRO A 29 9.28 8.11 -4.80
N LEU A 30 9.97 7.10 -4.26
CA LEU A 30 10.49 6.00 -5.06
C LEU A 30 9.35 5.22 -5.73
N ALA A 31 8.32 4.86 -4.97
CA ALA A 31 7.18 4.13 -5.50
C ALA A 31 6.45 4.94 -6.58
N VAL A 32 6.26 6.23 -6.34
CA VAL A 32 5.63 7.12 -7.33
C VAL A 32 6.41 7.11 -8.64
N ALA A 33 7.74 7.17 -8.57
CA ALA A 33 8.58 7.23 -9.74
C ALA A 33 8.73 5.88 -10.46
N LYS A 34 8.79 4.79 -9.71
CA LYS A 34 9.20 3.48 -10.24
C LYS A 34 8.07 2.52 -10.58
N LEU A 35 6.89 2.70 -9.98
CA LEU A 35 5.75 1.81 -10.26
C LEU A 35 4.99 2.29 -11.49
N GLY A 36 5.40 1.79 -12.66
CA GLY A 36 4.77 2.16 -13.93
C GLY A 36 3.42 1.49 -14.13
N GLY A 37 2.52 2.19 -14.82
CA GLY A 37 1.21 1.66 -15.19
C GLY A 37 0.13 1.83 -14.12
N LYS A 38 0.48 2.35 -12.97
CA LYS A 38 -0.49 2.58 -11.89
C LYS A 38 -1.43 3.72 -12.24
N THR A 39 -2.65 3.62 -11.73
CA THR A 39 -3.68 4.65 -11.93
C THR A 39 -3.93 5.45 -10.66
N LYS A 40 -3.63 4.88 -9.50
CA LYS A 40 -3.88 5.52 -8.21
C LYS A 40 -3.01 4.86 -7.14
N MET A 41 -2.60 5.62 -6.15
CA MET A 41 -1.94 5.11 -4.95
C MET A 41 -2.66 5.62 -3.73
N VAL A 42 -2.88 4.75 -2.76
CA VAL A 42 -3.49 5.09 -1.48
C VAL A 42 -2.57 4.61 -0.37
N ALA A 43 -2.25 5.50 0.55
CA ALA A 43 -1.42 5.16 1.71
C ALA A 43 -2.23 5.40 2.97
N THR A 44 -2.54 4.33 3.67
CA THR A 44 -3.35 4.37 4.88
C THR A 44 -2.47 4.24 6.12
N LYS A 45 -2.68 5.13 7.07
CA LYS A 45 -2.02 5.05 8.38
C LYS A 45 -2.99 4.46 9.38
N ILE A 46 -2.59 3.40 10.06
CA ILE A 46 -3.42 2.75 11.07
C ILE A 46 -3.20 3.47 12.39
N LEU A 47 -4.28 4.02 12.94
CA LEU A 47 -4.23 4.82 14.16
C LEU A 47 -4.40 3.98 15.41
N GLY A 48 -5.02 2.81 15.30
CA GLY A 48 -5.26 1.94 16.44
C GLY A 48 -6.18 0.81 16.11
N SER A 49 -6.65 0.13 17.15
CA SER A 49 -7.58 -0.99 17.02
C SER A 49 -8.50 -0.99 18.24
N PRO A 50 -9.78 -1.40 18.08
CA PRO A 50 -10.66 -1.58 19.23
C PRO A 50 -10.11 -2.60 20.23
N GLN A 51 -9.20 -3.46 19.81
CA GLN A 51 -8.62 -4.52 20.63
C GLN A 51 -7.27 -4.13 21.25
N GLY A 52 -6.87 -2.86 21.16
CA GLY A 52 -5.61 -2.37 21.71
C GLY A 52 -4.64 -1.94 20.62
N THR A 53 -3.35 -2.17 20.84
CA THR A 53 -2.33 -1.80 19.86
C THR A 53 -2.48 -2.61 18.59
N ALA A 54 -2.61 -1.95 17.45
CA ALA A 54 -2.71 -2.63 16.17
C ALA A 54 -1.38 -3.29 15.80
N PRO A 55 -1.39 -4.53 15.29
CA PRO A 55 -0.15 -5.21 14.88
C PRO A 55 0.43 -4.70 13.58
N PHE A 56 -0.34 -3.89 12.83
CA PHE A 56 0.10 -3.30 11.57
C PHE A 56 0.03 -1.79 11.65
N TYR A 57 0.80 -1.10 10.82
CA TYR A 57 0.91 0.35 10.90
C TYR A 57 0.56 1.08 9.59
N ARG A 58 1.04 0.60 8.45
CA ARG A 58 0.75 1.22 7.15
C ARG A 58 0.19 0.19 6.18
N ILE A 59 -0.76 0.63 5.38
CA ILE A 59 -1.28 -0.14 4.26
C ILE A 59 -1.14 0.72 3.01
N ALA A 60 -0.39 0.23 2.03
CA ALA A 60 -0.27 0.89 0.74
C ALA A 60 -1.08 0.11 -0.29
N GLU A 61 -1.82 0.84 -1.12
CA GLU A 61 -2.60 0.23 -2.18
C GLU A 61 -2.25 0.92 -3.49
N VAL A 62 -1.83 0.14 -4.47
CA VAL A 62 -1.44 0.65 -5.79
C VAL A 62 -2.39 0.05 -6.82
N TYR A 63 -3.13 0.90 -7.51
CA TYR A 63 -4.18 0.47 -8.43
C TYR A 63 -3.68 0.41 -9.87
N PHE A 64 -4.19 -0.59 -10.60
CA PHE A 64 -3.85 -0.84 -12.01
C PHE A 64 -5.13 -1.09 -12.81
N PRO A 65 -5.13 -0.77 -14.12
CA PRO A 65 -6.32 -0.98 -14.95
C PRO A 65 -6.64 -2.45 -15.21
N SER A 66 -5.66 -3.34 -15.02
CA SER A 66 -5.85 -4.77 -15.27
C SER A 66 -4.83 -5.58 -14.48
N ILE A 67 -5.07 -6.88 -14.35
CA ILE A 67 -4.10 -7.79 -13.74
C ILE A 67 -2.81 -7.85 -14.57
N HIS A 68 -2.91 -7.73 -15.89
CA HIS A 68 -1.72 -7.74 -16.75
C HIS A 68 -0.84 -6.53 -16.52
N ALA A 69 -1.44 -5.35 -16.31
CA ALA A 69 -0.69 -4.13 -15.99
C ALA A 69 0.01 -4.26 -14.65
N LEU A 70 -0.65 -4.84 -13.66
CA LEU A 70 -0.08 -5.09 -12.34
C LEU A 70 1.11 -6.05 -12.44
N GLU A 71 0.92 -7.17 -13.14
CA GLU A 71 1.98 -8.16 -13.30
C GLU A 71 3.18 -7.60 -14.06
N ALA A 72 2.93 -6.80 -15.10
CA ALA A 72 3.99 -6.14 -15.86
C ALA A 72 4.79 -5.18 -14.97
N CYS A 73 4.11 -4.43 -14.12
CA CYS A 73 4.77 -3.52 -13.17
C CYS A 73 5.64 -4.31 -12.19
N ALA A 74 5.09 -5.36 -11.60
CA ALA A 74 5.82 -6.16 -10.62
C ALA A 74 7.06 -6.84 -11.22
N ALA A 75 7.01 -7.19 -12.50
CA ALA A 75 8.13 -7.81 -13.20
C ALA A 75 9.15 -6.81 -13.73
N SER A 76 8.80 -5.52 -13.76
CA SER A 76 9.70 -4.47 -14.26
C SER A 76 10.85 -4.19 -13.30
N GLU A 77 11.91 -3.58 -13.80
CA GLU A 77 13.03 -3.16 -12.95
C GLU A 77 12.57 -2.20 -11.86
N GLY A 78 11.74 -1.21 -12.22
CA GLY A 78 11.21 -0.25 -11.26
C GLY A 78 10.32 -0.90 -10.21
N GLY A 79 9.48 -1.85 -10.63
CA GLY A 79 8.62 -2.60 -9.71
C GLY A 79 9.43 -3.41 -8.72
N LYS A 80 10.45 -4.12 -9.19
CA LYS A 80 11.33 -4.90 -8.33
C LYS A 80 12.07 -4.01 -7.33
N GLU A 81 12.54 -2.85 -7.79
CA GLU A 81 13.23 -1.89 -6.92
C GLU A 81 12.31 -1.37 -5.82
N ALA A 82 11.07 -0.99 -6.17
CA ALA A 82 10.11 -0.48 -5.22
C ALA A 82 9.72 -1.54 -4.19
N LEU A 83 9.48 -2.78 -4.63
CA LEU A 83 9.12 -3.87 -3.72
C LEU A 83 10.29 -4.24 -2.80
N ALA A 84 11.51 -4.25 -3.32
CA ALA A 84 12.70 -4.51 -2.50
C ALA A 84 12.89 -3.41 -1.45
N HIS A 85 12.62 -2.16 -1.80
CA HIS A 85 12.73 -1.05 -0.86
C HIS A 85 11.67 -1.16 0.25
N ALA A 86 10.46 -1.61 -0.10
CA ALA A 86 9.42 -1.86 0.90
C ALA A 86 9.90 -2.87 1.96
N VAL A 87 10.53 -3.94 1.50
CA VAL A 87 11.10 -4.95 2.42
C VAL A 87 12.18 -4.33 3.29
N LYS A 88 13.07 -3.54 2.68
CA LYS A 88 14.19 -2.92 3.37
C LYS A 88 13.76 -1.99 4.50
N ILE A 89 12.71 -1.19 4.28
CA ILE A 89 12.27 -0.21 5.28
C ILE A 89 11.35 -0.80 6.34
N SER A 90 10.86 -2.02 6.16
CA SER A 90 9.89 -2.63 7.07
C SER A 90 10.55 -3.09 8.36
N ALA A 91 10.73 -2.14 9.28
CA ALA A 91 11.46 -2.36 10.53
C ALA A 91 10.73 -3.25 11.53
N GLY A 92 9.41 -3.36 11.44
CA GLY A 92 8.61 -4.17 12.36
C GLY A 92 8.48 -5.63 11.98
N GLY A 93 9.13 -6.04 10.89
CA GLY A 93 9.04 -7.40 10.36
C GLY A 93 8.79 -7.35 8.85
N ALA A 94 8.74 -8.51 8.22
CA ALA A 94 8.50 -8.58 6.77
C ALA A 94 7.13 -8.01 6.41
N PRO A 95 7.04 -7.17 5.36
CA PRO A 95 5.75 -6.69 4.90
C PRO A 95 4.97 -7.80 4.20
N ILE A 96 3.66 -7.63 4.15
CA ILE A 96 2.78 -8.58 3.46
C ILE A 96 2.42 -7.97 2.11
N PHE A 97 2.65 -8.73 1.03
CA PHE A 97 2.29 -8.32 -0.33
C PHE A 97 1.10 -9.14 -0.80
N LEU A 98 0.05 -8.47 -1.27
CA LEU A 98 -1.16 -9.12 -1.74
C LEU A 98 -1.57 -8.55 -3.08
N VAL A 99 -2.08 -9.42 -3.96
CA VAL A 99 -2.74 -9.00 -5.20
C VAL A 99 -4.22 -9.13 -4.95
N ALA A 100 -4.97 -8.07 -5.15
CA ALA A 100 -6.37 -8.01 -4.78
C ALA A 100 -7.23 -7.40 -5.87
N GLU A 101 -8.50 -7.79 -5.87
CA GLU A 101 -9.52 -7.23 -6.72
C GLU A 101 -10.50 -6.49 -5.82
N GLU A 102 -10.76 -5.23 -6.12
CA GLU A 102 -11.63 -4.41 -5.30
C GLU A 102 -13.02 -4.32 -5.90
N GLU A 103 -14.03 -4.56 -5.09
CA GLU A 103 -15.41 -4.29 -5.44
C GLU A 103 -15.88 -3.14 -4.57
N THR A 104 -16.52 -2.15 -5.18
CA THR A 104 -16.98 -0.97 -4.46
C THR A 104 -18.50 -0.92 -4.46
N PHE A 105 -19.08 -0.80 -3.29
CA PHE A 105 -20.52 -0.65 -3.11
C PHE A 105 -20.80 0.75 -2.57
N THR A 106 -21.59 1.52 -3.31
CA THR A 106 -21.92 2.89 -2.91
C THR A 106 -23.40 2.98 -2.60
N PHE A 107 -23.72 3.81 -1.62
CA PHE A 107 -25.10 3.97 -1.16
C PHE A 107 -25.46 5.44 -1.16
N THR A 108 -26.68 5.74 -1.60
CA THR A 108 -27.19 7.10 -1.58
C THR A 108 -27.45 7.52 -0.13
N LYS A 109 -26.88 8.64 0.27
CA LYS A 109 -27.09 9.16 1.61
C LYS A 109 -28.52 9.64 1.76
N THR A 110 -29.21 9.18 2.79
CA THR A 110 -30.56 9.63 3.07
C THR A 110 -30.53 11.00 3.71
N VAL A 111 -31.31 11.95 3.15
CA VAL A 111 -31.30 13.33 3.62
C VAL A 111 -31.79 13.43 5.08
N ASN A 112 -32.74 12.60 5.46
CA ASN A 112 -33.36 12.63 6.78
C ASN A 112 -32.77 11.63 7.78
N ALA A 113 -31.65 11.04 7.46
CA ALA A 113 -31.02 10.07 8.35
C ALA A 113 -30.37 10.77 9.53
#